data_9fd0afa4418a3db59546020e4d48469a
#
_entry.id   9fd0afa4418a3db59546020e4d48469a
#
_cell.length_a   1.000
_cell.length_b   1.000
_cell.length_c   1.000
_cell.angle_alpha   90.00
_cell.angle_beta   90.00
_cell.angle_gamma   90.00
#
_symmetry.space_group_name_H-M   'P 1'
#
loop_
_entity.id
_entity.type
_entity.pdbx_description
1 polymer ?
#
loop_
_entity_poly.entity_id
_entity_poly.type
_entity_poly.pdbx_seq_one_letter_code
_entity_poly.pdbx_strand_id
1 'polypeptide(L)'
;MTSSKPGMTRIVAGESAVPKRKRAIEAALAVGLVLLIVMGAVVASTVSRNTEAQAVEPTPAADLKLGYFGNVTHAPALVGIKEGFLAEALGGTALSTETFNAGPAAIEALNAGAIDAAYIGPNPAINSFVKSQGESVRIVAGAAAGGAQLVVKPDITSATDLRGKTLASPQLGGTQDVALRAWLADQGYKTNVDGSGDVAINPTENAQTLKLFQDGKLDGAWLPEPWASRLVLQAGAKVLVDEKDLWDGSSTGKPGEFPTTVLIVNQKFAADHPDTVKALLAGHSKSVAWLNDAPAGQKASVINSALQESAGAALPDDVLARSLANITFTLDPLAGSYPRLLQDGVEAGTTKQADINGLFDLRPLNDVIVGEGGTQRIPAAGLGRD
;
A
#
# COMPACT_ATOMS: atom_id res chain seq x y z
N MET A 1 12.14 -92.48 20.17
CA MET A 1 13.03 -93.35 19.39
C MET A 1 14.07 -92.46 18.71
N THR A 2 15.28 -92.64 19.17
CA THR A 2 16.61 -92.52 18.53
C THR A 2 16.92 -91.34 17.64
N SER A 3 17.70 -90.40 18.13
CA SER A 3 19.19 -90.38 18.16
C SER A 3 19.82 -90.15 16.77
N SER A 4 20.52 -89.06 16.56
CA SER A 4 21.98 -89.04 16.57
C SER A 4 22.51 -87.66 16.05
N LYS A 5 23.45 -87.10 16.77
CA LYS A 5 24.41 -86.09 16.27
C LYS A 5 25.46 -86.79 15.40
N PRO A 6 26.10 -86.07 14.50
CA PRO A 6 27.53 -85.97 14.53
C PRO A 6 28.05 -84.55 14.19
N GLY A 7 29.03 -84.08 14.79
CA GLY A 7 30.44 -84.23 14.50
C GLY A 7 31.04 -82.87 14.12
N MET A 8 31.63 -82.16 15.11
CA MET A 8 32.45 -80.95 14.87
C MET A 8 33.75 -81.30 14.17
N THR A 9 34.00 -80.69 13.03
CA THR A 9 35.32 -80.63 12.40
C THR A 9 35.89 -79.24 12.52
N ARG A 10 36.95 -79.12 13.28
CA ARG A 10 37.73 -77.93 13.51
C ARG A 10 38.66 -77.69 12.34
N ILE A 11 38.47 -76.64 11.53
CA ILE A 11 39.43 -76.22 10.48
C ILE A 11 40.32 -75.11 11.07
N VAL A 12 41.63 -75.41 11.14
CA VAL A 12 42.66 -74.42 11.52
C VAL A 12 42.98 -73.56 10.31
N ALA A 13 42.71 -72.28 10.45
CA ALA A 13 43.08 -71.28 9.40
C ALA A 13 44.57 -70.99 9.45
N GLY A 14 45.27 -71.31 8.40
CA GLY A 14 46.66 -70.90 8.19
C GLY A 14 46.76 -69.41 7.88
N GLU A 15 47.65 -68.72 8.59
CA GLU A 15 48.03 -67.34 8.29
C GLU A 15 48.76 -67.31 6.94
N SER A 16 48.17 -66.68 5.96
CA SER A 16 48.83 -66.34 4.72
C SER A 16 49.44 -64.94 4.83
N ALA A 17 50.76 -64.81 4.81
CA ALA A 17 51.47 -63.52 4.77
C ALA A 17 51.15 -62.79 3.49
N VAL A 18 50.56 -61.59 3.61
CA VAL A 18 50.27 -60.67 2.49
C VAL A 18 51.60 -60.12 1.93
N PRO A 19 51.89 -60.25 0.64
CA PRO A 19 53.13 -59.81 0.07
C PRO A 19 53.32 -58.31 0.18
N LYS A 20 54.52 -57.84 0.57
CA LYS A 20 54.91 -56.45 0.80
C LYS A 20 54.51 -55.52 -0.37
N ARG A 21 54.34 -56.01 -1.58
CA ARG A 21 53.94 -55.24 -2.77
C ARG A 21 52.50 -54.75 -2.72
N LYS A 22 51.55 -55.48 -2.07
CA LYS A 22 50.15 -55.07 -1.90
C LYS A 22 50.03 -53.92 -0.93
N ARG A 23 50.82 -53.88 0.17
CA ARG A 23 50.83 -52.79 1.16
C ARG A 23 51.33 -51.47 0.57
N ALA A 24 52.27 -51.51 -0.37
CA ALA A 24 52.77 -50.29 -1.05
C ALA A 24 51.73 -49.72 -2.01
N ILE A 25 50.91 -50.53 -2.68
CA ILE A 25 49.87 -50.07 -3.59
C ILE A 25 48.69 -49.51 -2.79
N GLU A 26 48.31 -50.10 -1.68
CA GLU A 26 47.24 -49.60 -0.80
C GLU A 26 47.64 -48.28 -0.13
N ALA A 27 48.93 -48.10 0.28
CA ALA A 27 49.44 -46.84 0.80
C ALA A 27 49.49 -45.75 -0.27
N ALA A 28 49.86 -46.05 -1.52
CA ALA A 28 49.87 -45.11 -2.62
C ALA A 28 48.45 -44.67 -3.02
N LEU A 29 47.45 -45.57 -3.00
CA LEU A 29 46.06 -45.28 -3.26
C LEU A 29 45.43 -44.40 -2.13
N ALA A 30 45.80 -44.67 -0.87
CA ALA A 30 45.33 -43.88 0.28
C ALA A 30 45.91 -42.41 0.22
N VAL A 31 47.15 -42.23 -0.13
CA VAL A 31 47.78 -40.93 -0.30
C VAL A 31 47.15 -40.19 -1.50
N GLY A 32 46.91 -40.85 -2.62
CA GLY A 32 46.23 -40.29 -3.77
C GLY A 32 44.81 -39.80 -3.47
N LEU A 33 44.05 -40.60 -2.67
CA LEU A 33 42.69 -40.23 -2.25
C LEU A 33 42.69 -39.02 -1.30
N VAL A 34 43.65 -38.94 -0.37
CA VAL A 34 43.77 -37.76 0.53
C VAL A 34 44.16 -36.52 -0.23
N LEU A 35 45.05 -36.60 -1.23
CA LEU A 35 45.39 -35.46 -2.08
C LEU A 35 44.22 -35.00 -2.95
N LEU A 36 43.39 -35.90 -3.45
CA LEU A 36 42.18 -35.54 -4.19
C LEU A 36 41.14 -34.89 -3.29
N ILE A 37 40.98 -35.37 -2.03
CA ILE A 37 40.07 -34.75 -1.05
C ILE A 37 40.56 -33.36 -0.65
N VAL A 38 41.86 -33.18 -0.42
CA VAL A 38 42.46 -31.87 -0.09
C VAL A 38 42.34 -30.90 -1.28
N MET A 39 42.61 -31.38 -2.50
CA MET A 39 42.43 -30.56 -3.70
C MET A 39 40.97 -30.21 -3.97
N GLY A 40 40.04 -31.13 -3.74
CA GLY A 40 38.60 -30.88 -3.78
C GLY A 40 38.15 -29.87 -2.74
N ALA A 41 38.68 -29.94 -1.49
CA ALA A 41 38.38 -28.98 -0.44
C ALA A 41 38.96 -27.58 -0.71
N VAL A 42 40.17 -27.49 -1.32
CA VAL A 42 40.73 -26.20 -1.73
C VAL A 42 39.98 -25.59 -2.89
N VAL A 43 39.56 -26.37 -3.89
CA VAL A 43 38.73 -25.88 -5.00
C VAL A 43 37.32 -25.48 -4.49
N ALA A 44 36.72 -26.25 -3.60
CA ALA A 44 35.43 -25.90 -2.98
C ALA A 44 35.54 -24.61 -2.13
N SER A 45 36.66 -24.43 -1.38
CA SER A 45 36.83 -23.21 -0.58
C SER A 45 37.17 -21.98 -1.43
N THR A 46 37.79 -22.13 -2.59
CA THR A 46 38.03 -21.01 -3.53
C THR A 46 36.77 -20.66 -4.32
N VAL A 47 35.93 -21.66 -4.68
CA VAL A 47 34.64 -21.42 -5.32
C VAL A 47 33.65 -20.80 -4.32
N SER A 48 33.64 -21.24 -3.04
CA SER A 48 32.78 -20.63 -2.00
C SER A 48 33.21 -19.21 -1.61
N ARG A 49 34.47 -18.83 -1.80
CA ARG A 49 34.93 -17.45 -1.55
C ARG A 49 34.64 -16.50 -2.70
N ASN A 50 34.37 -17.02 -3.90
CA ASN A 50 33.98 -16.20 -5.06
C ASN A 50 32.46 -16.09 -5.25
N THR A 51 31.65 -16.69 -4.37
CA THR A 51 30.21 -16.44 -4.25
C THR A 51 29.92 -15.61 -2.99
N GLU A 52 30.74 -14.61 -2.67
CA GLU A 52 30.18 -13.38 -2.12
C GLU A 52 29.28 -12.86 -3.26
N ALA A 53 27.97 -12.99 -3.07
CA ALA A 53 27.02 -12.29 -3.89
C ALA A 53 27.51 -10.85 -3.89
N GLN A 54 28.08 -10.37 -5.01
CA GLN A 54 28.27 -8.95 -5.21
C GLN A 54 26.89 -8.37 -4.93
N ALA A 55 26.76 -7.65 -3.82
CA ALA A 55 25.61 -6.82 -3.58
C ALA A 55 25.54 -5.94 -4.84
N VAL A 56 24.57 -6.21 -5.69
CA VAL A 56 24.32 -5.37 -6.86
C VAL A 56 24.04 -4.01 -6.26
N GLU A 57 24.92 -3.04 -6.48
CA GLU A 57 24.71 -1.68 -6.04
C GLU A 57 23.32 -1.25 -6.56
N PRO A 58 22.43 -0.75 -5.70
CA PRO A 58 21.13 -0.31 -6.11
C PRO A 58 21.27 0.69 -7.26
N THR A 59 20.65 0.41 -8.39
CA THR A 59 20.67 1.31 -9.55
C THR A 59 19.32 1.98 -9.71
N PRO A 60 19.27 3.25 -10.16
CA PRO A 60 17.99 3.86 -10.52
C PRO A 60 17.23 2.97 -11.51
N ALA A 61 15.92 2.87 -11.36
CA ALA A 61 15.07 2.14 -12.30
C ALA A 61 15.09 2.83 -13.68
N ALA A 62 14.97 2.03 -14.75
CA ALA A 62 14.82 2.59 -16.09
C ALA A 62 13.47 3.28 -16.25
N ASP A 63 12.42 2.73 -15.65
CA ASP A 63 11.05 3.26 -15.64
C ASP A 63 10.41 3.12 -14.26
N LEU A 64 9.46 4.00 -13.98
CA LEU A 64 8.56 3.94 -12.81
C LEU A 64 7.13 4.10 -13.30
N LYS A 65 6.29 3.14 -12.92
CA LYS A 65 4.86 3.11 -13.25
C LYS A 65 4.05 3.51 -12.03
N LEU A 66 3.38 4.66 -12.11
CA LEU A 66 2.68 5.29 -11.00
C LEU A 66 1.17 5.22 -11.17
N GLY A 67 0.47 4.58 -10.22
CA GLY A 67 -0.98 4.56 -10.13
C GLY A 67 -1.53 5.77 -9.36
N TYR A 68 -2.69 6.30 -9.77
CA TYR A 68 -3.41 7.34 -9.02
C TYR A 68 -4.89 7.39 -9.44
N PHE A 69 -5.71 8.24 -8.77
CA PHE A 69 -7.12 8.40 -9.13
C PHE A 69 -7.41 9.82 -9.60
N GLY A 70 -8.38 9.98 -10.48
CA GLY A 70 -8.88 11.27 -10.94
C GLY A 70 -9.77 11.97 -9.90
N ASN A 71 -9.24 12.15 -8.68
CA ASN A 71 -9.92 12.77 -7.55
C ASN A 71 -9.13 13.98 -7.01
N VAL A 72 -9.81 14.95 -6.41
CA VAL A 72 -9.14 16.12 -5.78
C VAL A 72 -8.29 15.69 -4.59
N THR A 73 -8.64 14.60 -3.89
CA THR A 73 -7.81 13.99 -2.83
C THR A 73 -6.47 13.45 -3.35
N HIS A 74 -6.32 13.26 -4.67
CA HIS A 74 -5.07 12.87 -5.33
C HIS A 74 -4.32 14.05 -5.97
N ALA A 75 -4.64 15.29 -5.58
CA ALA A 75 -4.00 16.48 -6.15
C ALA A 75 -2.46 16.48 -6.11
N PRO A 76 -1.76 15.89 -5.09
CA PRO A 76 -0.31 15.77 -5.16
C PRO A 76 0.20 15.00 -6.38
N ALA A 77 -0.49 13.90 -6.78
CA ALA A 77 -0.19 13.19 -8.02
C ALA A 77 -0.51 14.04 -9.26
N LEU A 78 -1.73 14.60 -9.30
CA LEU A 78 -2.21 15.41 -10.44
C LEU A 78 -1.28 16.58 -10.73
N VAL A 79 -0.92 17.34 -9.70
CA VAL A 79 -0.02 18.51 -9.81
C VAL A 79 1.40 18.06 -10.12
N GLY A 80 1.90 17.02 -9.44
CA GLY A 80 3.25 16.52 -9.65
C GLY A 80 3.50 16.01 -11.08
N ILE A 81 2.48 15.40 -11.71
CA ILE A 81 2.51 15.00 -13.12
C ILE A 81 2.38 16.22 -14.02
N LYS A 82 1.38 17.07 -13.78
CA LYS A 82 1.03 18.20 -14.64
C LYS A 82 2.12 19.27 -14.70
N GLU A 83 2.67 19.64 -13.54
CA GLU A 83 3.75 20.63 -13.41
C GLU A 83 5.14 20.02 -13.67
N GLY A 84 5.23 18.70 -13.94
CA GLY A 84 6.47 18.02 -14.23
C GLY A 84 7.37 17.74 -13.01
N PHE A 85 6.93 18.01 -11.78
CA PHE A 85 7.75 17.86 -10.57
C PHE A 85 8.23 16.42 -10.36
N LEU A 86 7.38 15.43 -10.66
CA LEU A 86 7.76 14.02 -10.55
C LEU A 86 8.79 13.64 -11.62
N ALA A 87 8.55 14.02 -12.88
CA ALA A 87 9.46 13.69 -13.98
C ALA A 87 10.83 14.40 -13.82
N GLU A 88 10.83 15.66 -13.38
CA GLU A 88 12.05 16.42 -13.11
C GLU A 88 12.90 15.74 -12.01
N ALA A 89 12.26 15.33 -10.91
CA ALA A 89 12.95 14.69 -9.79
C ALA A 89 13.47 13.28 -10.15
N LEU A 90 12.71 12.53 -10.96
CA LEU A 90 13.10 11.19 -11.43
C LEU A 90 14.26 11.21 -12.43
N GLY A 91 14.52 12.34 -13.07
CA GLY A 91 15.67 12.52 -13.97
C GLY A 91 15.70 11.53 -15.12
N GLY A 92 16.61 10.55 -15.08
CA GLY A 92 16.76 9.53 -16.13
C GLY A 92 15.74 8.38 -16.07
N THR A 93 14.97 8.26 -14.99
CA THR A 93 13.89 7.25 -14.86
C THR A 93 12.65 7.72 -15.61
N ALA A 94 12.19 6.95 -16.59
CA ALA A 94 10.98 7.28 -17.34
C ALA A 94 9.73 7.11 -16.45
N LEU A 95 8.87 8.15 -16.37
CA LEU A 95 7.60 8.10 -15.64
C LEU A 95 6.48 7.70 -16.58
N SER A 96 5.75 6.62 -16.26
CA SER A 96 4.47 6.29 -16.85
C SER A 96 3.37 6.26 -15.79
N THR A 97 2.14 6.55 -16.17
CA THR A 97 1.04 6.69 -15.22
C THR A 97 -0.19 5.92 -15.64
N GLU A 98 -0.92 5.38 -14.65
CA GLU A 98 -2.18 4.68 -14.84
C GLU A 98 -3.24 5.21 -13.87
N THR A 99 -4.47 5.41 -14.33
CA THR A 99 -5.58 5.90 -13.51
C THR A 99 -6.49 4.76 -13.08
N PHE A 100 -6.91 4.80 -11.81
CA PHE A 100 -7.81 3.83 -11.20
C PHE A 100 -9.05 4.52 -10.63
N ASN A 101 -10.13 3.77 -10.47
CA ASN A 101 -11.37 4.28 -9.86
C ASN A 101 -11.37 4.15 -8.33
N ALA A 102 -10.66 3.14 -7.78
CA ALA A 102 -10.58 2.88 -6.35
C ALA A 102 -9.38 2.01 -5.97
N GLY A 103 -9.10 1.94 -4.65
CA GLY A 103 -7.89 1.33 -4.09
C GLY A 103 -7.69 -0.15 -4.36
N PRO A 104 -8.70 -1.02 -4.16
CA PRO A 104 -8.52 -2.45 -4.40
C PRO A 104 -8.02 -2.78 -5.82
N ALA A 105 -8.51 -2.10 -6.86
CA ALA A 105 -8.03 -2.28 -8.23
C ALA A 105 -6.55 -1.86 -8.41
N ALA A 106 -6.15 -0.74 -7.79
CA ALA A 106 -4.75 -0.30 -7.81
C ALA A 106 -3.82 -1.30 -7.08
N ILE A 107 -4.27 -1.90 -5.99
CA ILE A 107 -3.53 -2.96 -5.27
C ILE A 107 -3.35 -4.22 -6.14
N GLU A 108 -4.38 -4.62 -6.89
CA GLU A 108 -4.27 -5.75 -7.81
C GLU A 108 -3.21 -5.48 -8.89
N ALA A 109 -3.21 -4.28 -9.48
CA ALA A 109 -2.22 -3.86 -10.47
C ALA A 109 -0.79 -3.83 -9.88
N LEU A 110 -0.62 -3.32 -8.64
CA LEU A 110 0.66 -3.26 -7.96
C LEU A 110 1.20 -4.65 -7.62
N ASN A 111 0.33 -5.55 -7.13
CA ASN A 111 0.73 -6.92 -6.81
C ASN A 111 1.02 -7.75 -8.07
N ALA A 112 0.41 -7.41 -9.20
CA ALA A 112 0.71 -8.01 -10.51
C ALA A 112 1.97 -7.43 -11.17
N GLY A 113 2.59 -6.37 -10.60
CA GLY A 113 3.74 -5.68 -11.19
C GLY A 113 3.37 -4.81 -12.42
N ALA A 114 2.08 -4.50 -12.59
CA ALA A 114 1.64 -3.56 -13.62
C ALA A 114 1.98 -2.12 -13.26
N ILE A 115 2.01 -1.78 -11.97
CA ILE A 115 2.50 -0.51 -11.42
C ILE A 115 3.50 -0.77 -10.28
N ASP A 116 4.39 0.19 -10.02
CA ASP A 116 5.46 0.11 -9.02
C ASP A 116 5.14 0.91 -7.75
N ALA A 117 4.39 1.98 -7.90
CA ALA A 117 3.95 2.86 -6.84
C ALA A 117 2.51 3.33 -7.09
N ALA A 118 1.81 3.77 -6.04
CA ALA A 118 0.47 4.33 -6.19
C ALA A 118 0.14 5.35 -5.10
N TYR A 119 -0.61 6.37 -5.49
CA TYR A 119 -1.41 7.13 -4.56
C TYR A 119 -2.71 6.37 -4.31
N ILE A 120 -3.07 6.16 -3.03
CA ILE A 120 -4.15 5.25 -2.66
C ILE A 120 -4.69 5.58 -1.27
N GLY A 121 -5.89 5.10 -0.95
CA GLY A 121 -6.40 5.16 0.42
C GLY A 121 -5.71 4.18 1.37
N PRO A 122 -5.71 4.45 2.70
CA PRO A 122 -5.00 3.64 3.68
C PRO A 122 -5.52 2.20 3.82
N ASN A 123 -6.82 1.97 3.81
CA ASN A 123 -7.38 0.62 4.05
C ASN A 123 -7.00 -0.42 2.99
N PRO A 124 -7.00 -0.11 1.68
CA PRO A 124 -6.44 -1.01 0.66
C PRO A 124 -4.96 -1.34 0.90
N ALA A 125 -4.13 -0.36 1.34
CA ALA A 125 -2.73 -0.60 1.67
C ALA A 125 -2.59 -1.53 2.88
N ILE A 126 -3.33 -1.28 3.97
CA ILE A 126 -3.39 -2.15 5.15
C ILE A 126 -3.77 -3.58 4.75
N ASN A 127 -4.86 -3.73 3.97
CA ASN A 127 -5.36 -5.04 3.56
C ASN A 127 -4.35 -5.81 2.69
N SER A 128 -3.66 -5.13 1.78
CA SER A 128 -2.58 -5.73 0.98
C SER A 128 -1.42 -6.19 1.85
N PHE A 129 -0.97 -5.33 2.78
CA PHE A 129 0.10 -5.66 3.72
C PHE A 129 -0.26 -6.88 4.58
N VAL A 130 -1.46 -6.91 5.17
CA VAL A 130 -1.94 -8.01 6.00
C VAL A 130 -2.05 -9.32 5.20
N LYS A 131 -2.63 -9.28 3.99
CA LYS A 131 -2.77 -10.47 3.13
C LYS A 131 -1.44 -11.05 2.68
N SER A 132 -0.45 -10.21 2.44
CA SER A 132 0.88 -10.60 2.01
C SER A 132 1.84 -10.90 3.18
N GLN A 133 1.39 -10.80 4.43
CA GLN A 133 2.25 -10.93 5.61
C GLN A 133 3.43 -9.95 5.60
N GLY A 134 3.18 -8.72 5.10
CA GLY A 134 4.17 -7.67 5.05
C GLY A 134 5.03 -7.62 3.78
N GLU A 135 4.78 -8.47 2.77
CA GLU A 135 5.66 -8.60 1.60
C GLU A 135 5.26 -7.73 0.40
N SER A 136 4.06 -7.10 0.39
CA SER A 136 3.54 -6.43 -0.81
C SER A 136 3.94 -4.97 -0.93
N VAL A 137 3.68 -4.18 0.12
CA VAL A 137 3.74 -2.71 0.04
C VAL A 137 4.44 -2.07 1.24
N ARG A 138 4.90 -0.82 1.02
CA ARG A 138 5.26 0.12 2.08
C ARG A 138 4.56 1.46 1.83
N ILE A 139 4.05 2.07 2.89
CA ILE A 139 3.64 3.47 2.87
C ILE A 139 4.88 4.31 3.08
N VAL A 140 5.13 5.22 2.14
CA VAL A 140 6.35 6.03 2.10
C VAL A 140 6.10 7.51 2.30
N ALA A 141 4.85 7.97 2.17
CA ALA A 141 4.44 9.35 2.45
C ALA A 141 2.92 9.46 2.64
N GLY A 142 2.47 10.53 3.30
CA GLY A 142 1.12 11.05 3.17
C GLY A 142 0.94 11.78 1.84
N ALA A 143 -0.31 12.13 1.50
CA ALA A 143 -0.64 12.96 0.34
C ALA A 143 -1.80 13.90 0.65
N ALA A 144 -2.89 13.37 1.22
CA ALA A 144 -4.05 14.16 1.60
C ALA A 144 -4.69 13.62 2.89
N ALA A 145 -5.11 14.55 3.75
CA ALA A 145 -5.92 14.30 4.94
C ALA A 145 -7.28 14.98 4.76
N GLY A 146 -8.34 14.38 5.34
CA GLY A 146 -9.70 14.91 5.22
C GLY A 146 -10.34 14.63 3.86
N GLY A 147 -11.43 15.32 3.56
CA GLY A 147 -12.09 15.26 2.26
C GLY A 147 -12.90 13.99 2.00
N ALA A 148 -13.56 13.45 3.03
CA ALA A 148 -14.53 12.38 2.89
C ALA A 148 -15.78 12.68 3.74
N GLN A 149 -16.97 12.41 3.19
CA GLN A 149 -18.24 12.72 3.82
C GLN A 149 -19.31 11.65 3.50
N LEU A 150 -20.17 11.35 4.47
CA LEU A 150 -21.45 10.71 4.20
C LEU A 150 -22.47 11.78 3.79
N VAL A 151 -22.87 11.73 2.54
CA VAL A 151 -23.89 12.61 1.98
C VAL A 151 -25.16 11.83 1.66
N VAL A 152 -26.33 12.40 1.95
CA VAL A 152 -27.62 11.70 1.91
C VAL A 152 -28.71 12.58 1.28
N LYS A 153 -29.85 11.97 0.97
CA LYS A 153 -31.06 12.72 0.57
C LYS A 153 -31.51 13.71 1.65
N PRO A 154 -32.14 14.84 1.28
CA PRO A 154 -32.49 15.90 2.23
C PRO A 154 -33.46 15.46 3.35
N ASP A 155 -34.27 14.44 3.14
CA ASP A 155 -35.23 13.88 4.11
C ASP A 155 -34.56 13.03 5.20
N ILE A 156 -33.35 12.55 5.01
CA ILE A 156 -32.57 11.80 5.98
C ILE A 156 -31.85 12.79 6.90
N THR A 157 -32.29 12.93 8.14
CA THR A 157 -31.79 13.96 9.06
C THR A 157 -30.93 13.43 10.19
N SER A 158 -30.95 12.13 10.41
CA SER A 158 -30.19 11.46 11.47
C SER A 158 -29.81 10.03 11.07
N ALA A 159 -28.95 9.40 11.85
CA ALA A 159 -28.59 8.00 11.65
C ALA A 159 -29.82 7.08 11.73
N THR A 160 -30.82 7.39 12.56
CA THR A 160 -32.02 6.55 12.73
C THR A 160 -32.87 6.46 11.47
N ASP A 161 -32.76 7.43 10.54
CA ASP A 161 -33.51 7.45 9.30
C ASP A 161 -32.90 6.50 8.23
N LEU A 162 -31.74 5.91 8.52
CA LEU A 162 -31.02 5.06 7.56
C LEU A 162 -31.53 3.61 7.50
N ARG A 163 -32.33 3.15 8.46
CA ARG A 163 -32.86 1.78 8.45
C ARG A 163 -33.64 1.49 7.17
N GLY A 164 -33.23 0.42 6.45
CA GLY A 164 -33.85 0.04 5.18
C GLY A 164 -33.47 0.91 3.99
N LYS A 165 -32.53 1.86 4.15
CA LYS A 165 -31.97 2.68 3.07
C LYS A 165 -30.86 1.97 2.34
N THR A 166 -30.53 2.48 1.15
CA THR A 166 -29.41 2.01 0.33
C THR A 166 -28.37 3.10 0.20
N LEU A 167 -27.17 2.85 0.71
CA LEU A 167 -26.01 3.74 0.61
C LEU A 167 -24.97 3.17 -0.36
N ALA A 168 -24.20 4.03 -0.99
CA ALA A 168 -23.06 3.62 -1.82
C ALA A 168 -21.72 3.90 -1.15
N SER A 169 -20.70 3.16 -1.57
CA SER A 169 -19.30 3.40 -1.33
C SER A 169 -18.51 3.17 -2.63
N PRO A 170 -17.28 3.70 -2.81
CA PRO A 170 -16.59 3.60 -4.10
C PRO A 170 -16.29 2.17 -4.56
N GLN A 171 -15.86 1.31 -3.63
CA GLN A 171 -15.54 -0.10 -3.89
C GLN A 171 -15.44 -0.85 -2.56
N LEU A 172 -15.84 -2.12 -2.54
CA LEU A 172 -15.72 -2.99 -1.35
C LEU A 172 -14.27 -3.04 -0.84
N GLY A 173 -14.09 -2.76 0.45
CA GLY A 173 -12.78 -2.75 1.11
C GLY A 173 -11.94 -1.50 0.79
N GLY A 174 -12.47 -0.54 0.05
CA GLY A 174 -11.91 0.81 -0.06
C GLY A 174 -12.04 1.58 1.26
N THR A 175 -11.30 2.69 1.42
CA THR A 175 -11.28 3.46 2.67
C THR A 175 -12.67 3.94 3.08
N GLN A 176 -13.43 4.51 2.14
CA GLN A 176 -14.79 5.01 2.42
C GLN A 176 -15.83 3.89 2.64
N ASP A 177 -15.60 2.69 2.07
CA ASP A 177 -16.43 1.53 2.35
C ASP A 177 -16.24 1.03 3.79
N VAL A 178 -14.98 0.97 4.23
CA VAL A 178 -14.64 0.62 5.61
C VAL A 178 -15.19 1.66 6.59
N ALA A 179 -14.99 2.96 6.33
CA ALA A 179 -15.49 4.04 7.16
C ALA A 179 -17.02 4.01 7.29
N LEU A 180 -17.74 3.78 6.18
CA LEU A 180 -19.21 3.63 6.19
C LEU A 180 -19.66 2.47 7.06
N ARG A 181 -19.04 1.29 6.89
CA ARG A 181 -19.41 0.08 7.65
C ARG A 181 -19.12 0.21 9.13
N ALA A 182 -17.95 0.73 9.50
CA ALA A 182 -17.56 0.98 10.88
C ALA A 182 -18.52 2.00 11.53
N TRP A 183 -18.79 3.12 10.88
CA TRP A 183 -19.72 4.11 11.40
C TRP A 183 -21.14 3.55 11.56
N LEU A 184 -21.66 2.76 10.60
CA LEU A 184 -22.96 2.11 10.74
C LEU A 184 -23.00 1.12 11.89
N ALA A 185 -21.92 0.39 12.14
CA ALA A 185 -21.81 -0.50 13.30
C ALA A 185 -21.86 0.29 14.62
N ASP A 186 -21.17 1.43 14.72
CA ASP A 186 -21.23 2.34 15.87
C ASP A 186 -22.64 2.90 16.10
N GLN A 187 -23.45 3.06 15.03
CA GLN A 187 -24.86 3.44 15.13
C GLN A 187 -25.80 2.26 15.45
N GLY A 188 -25.25 1.05 15.69
CA GLY A 188 -25.99 -0.16 16.02
C GLY A 188 -26.63 -0.88 14.83
N TYR A 189 -26.22 -0.57 13.60
CA TYR A 189 -26.65 -1.26 12.38
C TYR A 189 -25.79 -2.47 12.07
N LYS A 190 -26.43 -3.54 11.64
CA LYS A 190 -25.76 -4.73 11.13
C LYS A 190 -25.62 -4.63 9.62
N THR A 191 -24.39 -4.75 9.12
CA THR A 191 -24.07 -4.82 7.69
C THR A 191 -23.22 -6.04 7.41
N ASN A 192 -23.45 -6.70 6.29
CA ASN A 192 -22.68 -7.85 5.83
C ASN A 192 -21.71 -7.41 4.72
N VAL A 193 -20.64 -8.19 4.50
CA VAL A 193 -19.64 -7.91 3.45
C VAL A 193 -20.27 -7.87 2.06
N ASP A 194 -21.31 -8.68 1.82
CA ASP A 194 -22.07 -8.70 0.57
C ASP A 194 -22.98 -7.47 0.35
N GLY A 195 -22.99 -6.53 1.30
CA GLY A 195 -23.77 -5.30 1.25
C GLY A 195 -25.20 -5.43 1.78
N SER A 196 -25.64 -6.62 2.20
CA SER A 196 -26.92 -6.80 2.86
C SER A 196 -26.88 -6.38 4.33
N GLY A 197 -28.03 -6.12 4.94
CA GLY A 197 -28.13 -5.76 6.36
C GLY A 197 -29.29 -4.84 6.69
N ASP A 198 -29.20 -4.18 7.85
CA ASP A 198 -30.19 -3.16 8.27
C ASP A 198 -30.18 -1.92 7.37
N VAL A 199 -29.01 -1.62 6.79
CA VAL A 199 -28.76 -0.63 5.76
C VAL A 199 -28.05 -1.36 4.62
N ALA A 200 -28.58 -1.25 3.39
CA ALA A 200 -27.94 -1.86 2.23
C ALA A 200 -26.73 -1.01 1.79
N ILE A 201 -25.61 -1.66 1.52
CA ILE A 201 -24.40 -0.99 0.99
C ILE A 201 -24.15 -1.50 -0.42
N ASN A 202 -24.10 -0.58 -1.37
CA ASN A 202 -23.83 -0.86 -2.78
C ASN A 202 -22.47 -0.28 -3.19
N PRO A 203 -21.37 -1.07 -3.18
CA PRO A 203 -20.09 -0.61 -3.69
C PRO A 203 -20.20 -0.32 -5.18
N THR A 204 -20.03 0.95 -5.56
CA THR A 204 -20.27 1.45 -6.91
C THR A 204 -19.29 2.56 -7.25
N GLU A 205 -18.73 2.54 -8.44
CA GLU A 205 -17.86 3.61 -8.92
C GLU A 205 -18.48 5.00 -8.73
N ASN A 206 -17.63 5.96 -8.37
CA ASN A 206 -18.08 7.29 -7.97
C ASN A 206 -18.95 8.00 -9.02
N ALA A 207 -18.57 7.92 -10.31
CA ALA A 207 -19.32 8.54 -11.39
C ALA A 207 -20.71 7.91 -11.55
N GLN A 208 -20.79 6.59 -11.39
CA GLN A 208 -22.05 5.85 -11.41
C GLN A 208 -22.89 6.15 -10.15
N THR A 209 -22.26 6.31 -8.99
CA THR A 209 -22.92 6.70 -7.74
C THR A 209 -23.68 8.01 -7.89
N LEU A 210 -23.05 9.05 -8.50
CA LEU A 210 -23.70 10.33 -8.77
C LEU A 210 -24.97 10.15 -9.60
N LYS A 211 -24.89 9.36 -10.68
CA LYS A 211 -26.03 9.08 -11.55
C LYS A 211 -27.14 8.31 -10.82
N LEU A 212 -26.80 7.26 -10.08
CA LEU A 212 -27.77 6.45 -9.34
C LEU A 212 -28.48 7.28 -8.24
N PHE A 213 -27.75 8.20 -7.60
CA PHE A 213 -28.34 9.11 -6.63
C PHE A 213 -29.32 10.08 -7.29
N GLN A 214 -28.95 10.70 -8.44
CA GLN A 214 -29.84 11.55 -9.22
C GLN A 214 -31.09 10.81 -9.72
N ASP A 215 -30.94 9.54 -10.10
CA ASP A 215 -32.05 8.67 -10.51
C ASP A 215 -32.92 8.19 -9.32
N GLY A 216 -32.60 8.60 -8.08
CA GLY A 216 -33.31 8.21 -6.87
C GLY A 216 -33.10 6.78 -6.39
N LYS A 217 -32.15 6.04 -6.96
CA LYS A 217 -31.84 4.64 -6.67
C LYS A 217 -30.94 4.44 -5.44
N LEU A 218 -30.31 5.51 -4.97
CA LEU A 218 -29.52 5.55 -3.75
C LEU A 218 -30.07 6.61 -2.80
N ASP A 219 -29.97 6.36 -1.51
CA ASP A 219 -30.39 7.28 -0.47
C ASP A 219 -29.24 8.13 0.07
N GLY A 220 -27.99 7.73 -0.21
CA GLY A 220 -26.77 8.44 0.15
C GLY A 220 -25.53 7.70 -0.29
N ALA A 221 -24.37 8.27 0.05
CA ALA A 221 -23.08 7.63 -0.20
C ALA A 221 -21.99 8.22 0.70
N TRP A 222 -21.03 7.38 1.10
CA TRP A 222 -19.79 7.84 1.73
C TRP A 222 -18.71 7.99 0.65
N LEU A 223 -18.32 9.21 0.38
CA LEU A 223 -17.50 9.52 -0.80
C LEU A 223 -16.32 10.42 -0.46
N PRO A 224 -15.18 10.24 -1.17
CA PRO A 224 -14.10 11.21 -1.15
C PRO A 224 -14.44 12.43 -2.03
N GLU A 225 -13.69 13.53 -1.85
CA GLU A 225 -13.75 14.67 -2.76
C GLU A 225 -13.09 14.36 -4.12
N PRO A 226 -13.69 14.80 -5.25
CA PRO A 226 -14.78 15.79 -5.37
C PRO A 226 -16.19 15.21 -5.33
N TRP A 227 -16.36 13.91 -5.13
CA TRP A 227 -17.64 13.24 -5.33
C TRP A 227 -18.69 13.59 -4.26
N ALA A 228 -18.26 13.79 -3.00
CA ALA A 228 -19.15 14.31 -1.97
C ALA A 228 -19.68 15.70 -2.34
N SER A 229 -18.80 16.61 -2.78
CA SER A 229 -19.17 17.95 -3.26
C SER A 229 -20.10 17.89 -4.48
N ARG A 230 -19.87 16.97 -5.41
CA ARG A 230 -20.73 16.79 -6.59
C ARG A 230 -22.16 16.35 -6.20
N LEU A 231 -22.28 15.38 -5.28
CA LEU A 231 -23.61 14.99 -4.81
C LEU A 231 -24.33 16.16 -4.12
N VAL A 232 -23.63 16.94 -3.31
CA VAL A 232 -24.22 18.11 -2.63
C VAL A 232 -24.67 19.17 -3.62
N LEU A 233 -23.77 19.59 -4.54
CA LEU A 233 -24.00 20.75 -5.41
C LEU A 233 -24.77 20.40 -6.69
N GLN A 234 -24.63 19.17 -7.21
CA GLN A 234 -25.22 18.76 -8.49
C GLN A 234 -26.42 17.83 -8.36
N ALA A 235 -26.63 17.21 -7.18
CA ALA A 235 -27.72 16.26 -6.96
C ALA A 235 -28.58 16.60 -5.73
N GLY A 236 -28.32 17.73 -5.04
CA GLY A 236 -29.12 18.21 -3.91
C GLY A 236 -28.97 17.37 -2.64
N ALA A 237 -27.89 16.59 -2.52
CA ALA A 237 -27.59 15.87 -1.28
C ALA A 237 -27.21 16.85 -0.16
N LYS A 238 -27.31 16.40 1.09
CA LYS A 238 -26.78 17.11 2.24
C LYS A 238 -25.77 16.24 2.97
N VAL A 239 -24.85 16.86 3.68
CA VAL A 239 -23.89 16.17 4.55
C VAL A 239 -24.62 15.69 5.79
N LEU A 240 -24.59 14.37 6.03
CA LEU A 240 -25.06 13.77 7.28
C LEU A 240 -23.90 13.61 8.26
N VAL A 241 -22.72 13.20 7.76
CA VAL A 241 -21.50 13.04 8.55
C VAL A 241 -20.34 13.66 7.77
N ASP A 242 -19.61 14.57 8.37
CA ASP A 242 -18.27 14.91 7.93
C ASP A 242 -17.29 13.99 8.66
N GLU A 243 -16.51 13.21 7.91
CA GLU A 243 -15.64 12.19 8.53
C GLU A 243 -14.63 12.78 9.51
N LYS A 244 -14.22 14.05 9.31
CA LYS A 244 -13.32 14.76 10.26
C LYS A 244 -13.90 14.82 11.68
N ASP A 245 -15.23 14.88 11.84
CA ASP A 245 -15.89 14.99 13.14
C ASP A 245 -15.82 13.68 13.93
N LEU A 246 -15.42 12.57 13.31
CA LEU A 246 -15.23 11.25 13.92
C LEU A 246 -13.80 11.07 14.49
N TRP A 247 -12.90 12.01 14.23
CA TRP A 247 -11.49 11.95 14.63
C TRP A 247 -11.20 13.00 15.69
N ASP A 248 -11.07 12.56 16.93
CA ASP A 248 -10.88 13.42 18.12
C ASP A 248 -9.44 13.93 18.31
N GLY A 249 -8.51 13.48 17.46
CA GLY A 249 -7.10 13.83 17.53
C GLY A 249 -6.27 12.95 18.48
N SER A 250 -6.86 11.97 19.15
CA SER A 250 -6.13 11.08 20.07
C SER A 250 -5.01 10.31 19.38
N SER A 251 -5.18 10.00 18.09
CA SER A 251 -4.24 9.23 17.28
C SER A 251 -3.23 10.06 16.49
N THR A 252 -3.57 11.32 16.16
CA THR A 252 -2.75 12.19 15.29
C THR A 252 -2.21 13.43 16.00
N GLY A 253 -2.75 13.73 17.18
CA GLY A 253 -2.44 14.95 17.93
C GLY A 253 -3.30 16.15 17.56
N LYS A 254 -4.11 16.05 16.48
CA LYS A 254 -5.00 17.14 16.04
C LYS A 254 -6.38 16.60 15.70
N PRO A 255 -7.45 17.14 16.33
CA PRO A 255 -8.81 16.79 15.96
C PRO A 255 -9.10 17.06 14.47
N GLY A 256 -9.89 16.18 13.87
CA GLY A 256 -10.30 16.29 12.47
C GLY A 256 -9.28 15.77 11.46
N GLU A 257 -8.07 15.39 11.85
CA GLU A 257 -7.07 14.82 10.95
C GLU A 257 -7.24 13.30 10.80
N PHE A 258 -7.39 12.85 9.57
CA PHE A 258 -7.39 11.44 9.19
C PHE A 258 -6.83 11.28 7.77
N PRO A 259 -6.13 10.16 7.47
CA PRO A 259 -5.52 9.98 6.16
C PRO A 259 -6.58 9.55 5.14
N THR A 260 -6.61 10.22 4.00
CA THR A 260 -7.48 9.87 2.86
C THR A 260 -6.68 9.33 1.70
N THR A 261 -5.51 9.91 1.44
CA THR A 261 -4.60 9.45 0.39
C THR A 261 -3.18 9.42 0.91
N VAL A 262 -2.51 8.31 0.64
CA VAL A 262 -1.08 8.09 0.92
C VAL A 262 -0.35 7.64 -0.34
N LEU A 263 0.97 7.78 -0.37
CA LEU A 263 1.84 7.22 -1.40
C LEU A 263 2.40 5.89 -0.90
N ILE A 264 2.16 4.83 -1.68
CA ILE A 264 2.72 3.50 -1.44
C ILE A 264 3.68 3.10 -2.55
N VAL A 265 4.60 2.21 -2.22
CA VAL A 265 5.49 1.56 -3.19
C VAL A 265 5.44 0.05 -3.02
N ASN A 266 5.63 -0.69 -4.11
CA ASN A 266 5.87 -2.13 -4.06
C ASN A 266 7.16 -2.39 -3.28
N GLN A 267 7.14 -3.31 -2.31
CA GLN A 267 8.27 -3.55 -1.43
C GLN A 267 9.52 -4.01 -2.19
N LYS A 268 9.33 -4.90 -3.17
CA LYS A 268 10.45 -5.36 -3.99
C LYS A 268 11.05 -4.23 -4.83
N PHE A 269 10.21 -3.42 -5.47
CA PHE A 269 10.67 -2.24 -6.22
C PHE A 269 11.46 -1.29 -5.33
N ALA A 270 10.95 -1.02 -4.11
CA ALA A 270 11.65 -0.14 -3.16
C ALA A 270 13.01 -0.70 -2.71
N ALA A 271 13.13 -2.03 -2.58
CA ALA A 271 14.39 -2.68 -2.23
C ALA A 271 15.40 -2.66 -3.39
N ASP A 272 14.93 -2.88 -4.62
CA ASP A 272 15.76 -2.93 -5.81
C ASP A 272 16.20 -1.52 -6.29
N HIS A 273 15.34 -0.49 -6.07
CA HIS A 273 15.53 0.86 -6.61
C HIS A 273 15.30 1.98 -5.56
N PRO A 274 16.03 1.98 -4.42
CA PRO A 274 15.81 2.94 -3.34
C PRO A 274 16.03 4.40 -3.78
N ASP A 275 16.98 4.65 -4.70
CA ASP A 275 17.24 5.98 -5.23
C ASP A 275 16.07 6.50 -6.08
N THR A 276 15.40 5.62 -6.83
CA THR A 276 14.19 5.99 -7.59
C THR A 276 13.04 6.33 -6.65
N VAL A 277 12.87 5.59 -5.55
CA VAL A 277 11.87 5.92 -4.53
C VAL A 277 12.17 7.27 -3.88
N LYS A 278 13.43 7.56 -3.55
CA LYS A 278 13.84 8.85 -3.00
C LYS A 278 13.58 9.98 -4.00
N ALA A 279 13.86 9.79 -5.27
CA ALA A 279 13.58 10.75 -6.34
C ALA A 279 12.06 11.00 -6.50
N LEU A 280 11.24 9.94 -6.48
CA LEU A 280 9.78 10.05 -6.46
C LEU A 280 9.29 10.91 -5.28
N LEU A 281 9.85 10.67 -4.08
CA LEU A 281 9.51 11.41 -2.87
C LEU A 281 9.93 12.88 -2.91
N ALA A 282 11.04 13.21 -3.55
CA ALA A 282 11.45 14.61 -3.78
C ALA A 282 10.44 15.34 -4.69
N GLY A 283 10.03 14.72 -5.80
CA GLY A 283 8.98 15.26 -6.66
C GLY A 283 7.62 15.39 -5.97
N HIS A 284 7.28 14.40 -5.12
CA HIS A 284 6.08 14.42 -4.28
C HIS A 284 6.12 15.54 -3.24
N SER A 285 7.24 15.73 -2.53
CA SER A 285 7.45 16.83 -1.58
C SER A 285 7.23 18.19 -2.25
N LYS A 286 7.84 18.40 -3.43
CA LYS A 286 7.65 19.61 -4.23
C LYS A 286 6.18 19.83 -4.62
N SER A 287 5.45 18.74 -4.96
CA SER A 287 4.03 18.80 -5.30
C SER A 287 3.15 19.24 -4.12
N VAL A 288 3.40 18.69 -2.94
CA VAL A 288 2.68 19.02 -1.70
C VAL A 288 2.99 20.45 -1.27
N ALA A 289 4.26 20.88 -1.31
CA ALA A 289 4.66 22.24 -1.03
C ALA A 289 3.97 23.23 -1.96
N TRP A 290 3.99 22.98 -3.28
CA TRP A 290 3.30 23.81 -4.26
C TRP A 290 1.79 23.92 -3.98
N LEU A 291 1.12 22.81 -3.64
CA LEU A 291 -0.30 22.80 -3.29
C LEU A 291 -0.61 23.64 -2.06
N ASN A 292 0.28 23.70 -1.11
CA ASN A 292 0.10 24.52 0.10
C ASN A 292 0.35 26.00 -0.17
N ASP A 293 1.32 26.35 -1.02
CA ASP A 293 1.80 27.71 -1.22
C ASP A 293 1.13 28.45 -2.40
N ALA A 294 0.66 27.70 -3.43
CA ALA A 294 0.11 28.30 -4.64
C ALA A 294 -1.17 29.11 -4.37
N PRO A 295 -1.36 30.25 -5.04
CA PRO A 295 -2.61 31.01 -5.00
C PRO A 295 -3.82 30.14 -5.38
N ALA A 296 -4.96 30.34 -4.72
CA ALA A 296 -6.15 29.50 -4.89
C ALA A 296 -6.58 29.35 -6.37
N GLY A 297 -6.55 30.44 -7.15
CA GLY A 297 -6.91 30.40 -8.57
C GLY A 297 -5.94 29.58 -9.43
N GLN A 298 -4.63 29.65 -9.15
CA GLN A 298 -3.63 28.86 -9.84
C GLN A 298 -3.76 27.37 -9.47
N LYS A 299 -3.92 27.08 -8.19
CA LYS A 299 -4.18 25.73 -7.67
C LYS A 299 -5.39 25.10 -8.36
N ALA A 300 -6.52 25.81 -8.40
CA ALA A 300 -7.74 25.36 -9.05
C ALA A 300 -7.54 25.10 -10.55
N SER A 301 -6.86 26.01 -11.25
CA SER A 301 -6.59 25.88 -12.69
C SER A 301 -5.75 24.65 -13.02
N VAL A 302 -4.65 24.43 -12.28
CA VAL A 302 -3.75 23.28 -12.53
C VAL A 302 -4.44 21.95 -12.20
N ILE A 303 -5.12 21.86 -11.06
CA ILE A 303 -5.87 20.64 -10.68
C ILE A 303 -6.94 20.33 -11.72
N ASN A 304 -7.70 21.34 -12.15
CA ASN A 304 -8.80 21.15 -13.12
C ASN A 304 -8.29 20.74 -14.50
N SER A 305 -7.16 21.32 -14.95
CA SER A 305 -6.50 20.88 -16.18
C SER A 305 -6.02 19.43 -16.10
N ALA A 306 -5.42 19.03 -14.96
CA ALA A 306 -4.97 17.66 -14.74
C ALA A 306 -6.14 16.66 -14.66
N LEU A 307 -7.27 17.05 -14.06
CA LEU A 307 -8.49 16.24 -14.04
C LEU A 307 -9.11 16.09 -15.44
N GLN A 308 -9.10 17.15 -16.25
CA GLN A 308 -9.55 17.06 -17.63
C GLN A 308 -8.74 16.06 -18.43
N GLU A 309 -7.43 16.00 -18.21
CA GLU A 309 -6.53 15.05 -18.90
C GLU A 309 -6.66 13.62 -18.38
N SER A 310 -6.78 13.43 -17.07
CA SER A 310 -6.76 12.11 -16.43
C SER A 310 -8.13 11.45 -16.30
N ALA A 311 -9.20 12.25 -16.10
CA ALA A 311 -10.56 11.78 -15.88
C ALA A 311 -11.54 12.21 -17.00
N GLY A 312 -11.06 12.90 -18.03
CA GLY A 312 -11.86 13.32 -19.20
C GLY A 312 -12.78 14.50 -18.96
N ALA A 313 -12.83 15.09 -17.76
CA ALA A 313 -13.70 16.23 -17.46
C ALA A 313 -13.11 17.14 -16.37
N ALA A 314 -13.18 18.44 -16.60
CA ALA A 314 -12.95 19.45 -15.56
C ALA A 314 -14.16 19.50 -14.61
N LEU A 315 -13.93 19.97 -13.39
CA LEU A 315 -14.95 20.21 -12.39
C LEU A 315 -15.51 21.64 -12.50
N PRO A 316 -16.80 21.87 -12.22
CA PRO A 316 -17.30 23.21 -11.95
C PRO A 316 -16.52 23.90 -10.82
N ASP A 317 -16.35 25.20 -10.91
CA ASP A 317 -15.53 25.98 -9.96
C ASP A 317 -16.01 25.87 -8.52
N ASP A 318 -17.32 25.86 -8.29
CA ASP A 318 -17.94 25.70 -6.97
C ASP A 318 -17.70 24.30 -6.37
N VAL A 319 -17.73 23.27 -7.20
CA VAL A 319 -17.41 21.88 -6.78
C VAL A 319 -15.94 21.78 -6.38
N LEU A 320 -15.04 22.32 -7.22
CA LEU A 320 -13.61 22.29 -6.92
C LEU A 320 -13.26 23.12 -5.67
N ALA A 321 -13.84 24.31 -5.54
CA ALA A 321 -13.63 25.18 -4.38
C ALA A 321 -14.09 24.51 -3.07
N ARG A 322 -15.30 23.91 -3.08
CA ARG A 322 -15.80 23.15 -1.91
C ARG A 322 -14.90 21.95 -1.60
N SER A 323 -14.48 21.20 -2.62
CA SER A 323 -13.60 20.06 -2.44
C SER A 323 -12.27 20.42 -1.78
N LEU A 324 -11.63 21.49 -2.27
CA LEU A 324 -10.37 21.97 -1.73
C LEU A 324 -10.48 22.49 -0.29
N ALA A 325 -11.63 23.02 0.10
CA ALA A 325 -11.87 23.47 1.47
C ALA A 325 -11.97 22.32 2.49
N ASN A 326 -12.23 21.10 2.01
CA ASN A 326 -12.36 19.91 2.85
C ASN A 326 -11.07 19.08 2.96
N ILE A 327 -9.99 19.45 2.24
CA ILE A 327 -8.77 18.66 2.12
C ILE A 327 -7.58 19.44 2.66
N THR A 328 -6.70 18.75 3.38
CA THR A 328 -5.36 19.24 3.73
C THR A 328 -4.33 18.38 2.99
N PHE A 329 -3.41 19.01 2.25
CA PHE A 329 -2.30 18.31 1.61
C PHE A 329 -1.12 18.22 2.57
N THR A 330 -0.59 17.00 2.77
CA THR A 330 0.43 16.74 3.79
C THR A 330 1.35 15.60 3.38
N LEU A 331 2.63 15.71 3.77
CA LEU A 331 3.59 14.61 3.66
C LEU A 331 3.43 13.56 4.78
N ASP A 332 2.76 13.95 5.90
CA ASP A 332 2.54 13.05 7.01
C ASP A 332 1.42 12.04 6.68
N PRO A 333 1.69 10.73 6.67
CA PRO A 333 0.68 9.70 6.45
C PRO A 333 -0.23 9.49 7.66
N LEU A 334 -0.03 10.24 8.75
CA LEU A 334 -0.77 10.14 10.02
C LEU A 334 -0.74 8.71 10.60
N ALA A 335 0.47 8.15 10.69
CA ALA A 335 0.71 6.75 11.04
C ALA A 335 0.00 6.30 12.33
N GLY A 336 -0.17 7.19 13.31
CA GLY A 336 -0.88 6.91 14.58
C GLY A 336 -2.36 6.53 14.40
N SER A 337 -2.98 6.83 13.26
CA SER A 337 -4.39 6.48 12.97
C SER A 337 -4.59 5.03 12.48
N TYR A 338 -3.53 4.35 12.08
CA TYR A 338 -3.62 3.05 11.40
C TYR A 338 -4.10 1.88 12.29
N PRO A 339 -3.81 1.83 13.60
CA PRO A 339 -4.43 0.82 14.47
C PRO A 339 -5.97 0.88 14.44
N ARG A 340 -6.56 2.09 14.44
CA ARG A 340 -8.00 2.28 14.29
C ARG A 340 -8.48 1.86 12.90
N LEU A 341 -7.81 2.30 11.84
CA LEU A 341 -8.17 1.92 10.46
C LEU A 341 -8.11 0.40 10.22
N LEU A 342 -7.15 -0.29 10.84
CA LEU A 342 -7.11 -1.77 10.83
C LEU A 342 -8.32 -2.34 11.58
N GLN A 343 -8.61 -1.85 12.78
CA GLN A 343 -9.75 -2.31 13.58
C GLN A 343 -11.07 -2.12 12.83
N ASP A 344 -11.30 -0.94 12.24
CA ASP A 344 -12.47 -0.63 11.42
C ASP A 344 -12.58 -1.62 10.23
N GLY A 345 -11.46 -1.96 9.58
CA GLY A 345 -11.42 -2.95 8.51
C GLY A 345 -11.72 -4.37 8.97
N VAL A 346 -11.32 -4.74 10.18
CA VAL A 346 -11.65 -6.04 10.80
C VAL A 346 -13.15 -6.11 11.11
N GLU A 347 -13.70 -5.08 11.72
CA GLU A 347 -15.13 -4.99 12.04
C GLU A 347 -16.01 -4.97 10.79
N ALA A 348 -15.55 -4.29 9.73
CA ALA A 348 -16.20 -4.30 8.42
C ALA A 348 -16.09 -5.67 7.70
N GLY A 349 -15.28 -6.61 8.21
CA GLY A 349 -15.05 -7.92 7.60
C GLY A 349 -14.23 -7.87 6.30
N THR A 350 -13.55 -6.75 6.01
CA THR A 350 -12.77 -6.54 4.78
C THR A 350 -11.30 -6.88 4.93
N THR A 351 -10.80 -6.95 6.16
CA THR A 351 -9.44 -7.41 6.48
C THR A 351 -9.44 -8.31 7.73
N LYS A 352 -8.27 -8.84 8.09
CA LYS A 352 -8.09 -9.68 9.28
C LYS A 352 -7.26 -8.94 10.32
N GLN A 353 -7.46 -9.26 11.60
CA GLN A 353 -6.59 -8.81 12.66
C GLN A 353 -5.16 -9.32 12.41
N ALA A 354 -4.19 -8.40 12.44
CA ALA A 354 -2.79 -8.69 12.22
C ALA A 354 -1.89 -7.64 12.89
N ASP A 355 -0.62 -7.97 13.06
CA ASP A 355 0.41 -6.98 13.33
C ASP A 355 0.73 -6.23 12.03
N ILE A 356 0.66 -4.90 12.07
CA ILE A 356 0.99 -4.02 10.95
C ILE A 356 2.33 -3.29 11.15
N ASN A 357 3.15 -3.75 12.08
CA ASN A 357 4.52 -3.24 12.21
C ASN A 357 5.32 -3.54 10.94
N GLY A 358 6.03 -2.54 10.45
CA GLY A 358 6.73 -2.59 9.15
C GLY A 358 5.90 -2.10 7.95
N LEU A 359 4.65 -1.67 8.15
CA LEU A 359 3.84 -1.06 7.08
C LEU A 359 4.46 0.22 6.52
N PHE A 360 5.16 0.99 7.35
CA PHE A 360 5.79 2.25 6.97
C PHE A 360 7.29 2.11 6.73
N ASP A 361 7.79 2.80 5.69
CA ASP A 361 9.20 3.15 5.55
C ASP A 361 9.30 4.64 5.18
N LEU A 362 9.43 5.48 6.21
CA LEU A 362 9.50 6.94 6.06
C LEU A 362 10.93 7.47 6.01
N ARG A 363 11.95 6.61 6.09
CA ARG A 363 13.37 7.01 6.03
C ARG A 363 13.69 7.81 4.76
N PRO A 364 13.32 7.33 3.54
CA PRO A 364 13.63 8.09 2.33
C PRO A 364 12.93 9.45 2.28
N LEU A 365 11.69 9.55 2.79
CA LEU A 365 10.97 10.82 2.89
C LEU A 365 11.64 11.77 3.89
N ASN A 366 12.00 11.26 5.06
CA ASN A 366 12.68 12.05 6.09
C ASN A 366 14.05 12.53 5.62
N ASP A 367 14.76 11.75 4.80
CA ASP A 367 16.00 12.18 4.17
C ASP A 367 15.78 13.28 3.13
N VAL A 368 14.69 13.25 2.38
CA VAL A 368 14.29 14.33 1.45
C VAL A 368 13.99 15.60 2.24
N ILE A 369 13.14 15.53 3.27
CA ILE A 369 12.77 16.68 4.11
C ILE A 369 14.01 17.35 4.70
N VAL A 370 14.94 16.58 5.28
CA VAL A 370 16.18 17.10 5.84
C VAL A 370 17.08 17.70 4.74
N GLY A 371 17.17 17.06 3.57
CA GLY A 371 17.91 17.57 2.41
C GLY A 371 17.38 18.88 1.85
N GLU A 372 16.08 19.13 1.98
CA GLU A 372 15.39 20.39 1.63
C GLU A 372 15.46 21.46 2.74
N GLY A 373 16.15 21.17 3.85
CA GLY A 373 16.34 22.12 4.96
C GLY A 373 15.27 22.02 6.06
N GLY A 374 14.37 21.05 5.99
CA GLY A 374 13.42 20.75 7.07
C GLY A 374 14.12 20.17 8.30
N THR A 375 13.60 20.46 9.48
CA THR A 375 14.18 20.00 10.75
C THR A 375 13.34 18.93 11.46
N GLN A 376 12.09 18.80 11.07
CA GLN A 376 11.15 17.88 11.72
C GLN A 376 10.99 16.61 10.86
N ARG A 377 11.29 15.46 11.45
CA ARG A 377 11.03 14.15 10.85
C ARG A 377 9.57 13.74 11.08
N ILE A 378 9.01 13.02 10.13
CA ILE A 378 7.68 12.43 10.21
C ILE A 378 7.79 11.06 10.87
N PRO A 379 7.05 10.81 11.99
CA PRO A 379 7.14 9.56 12.71
C PRO A 379 6.27 8.46 12.09
N ALA A 380 6.77 7.23 12.10
CA ALA A 380 6.00 6.03 11.74
C ALA A 380 5.14 5.49 12.91
N ALA A 381 5.10 6.18 14.04
CA ALA A 381 4.32 5.83 15.24
C ALA A 381 4.53 4.38 15.74
N GLY A 382 5.74 3.83 15.58
CA GLY A 382 6.06 2.45 15.93
C GLY A 382 5.58 1.39 14.94
N LEU A 383 5.03 1.80 13.79
CA LEU A 383 4.50 0.91 12.75
C LEU A 383 5.48 0.71 11.59
N GLY A 384 6.75 1.07 11.76
CA GLY A 384 7.76 0.93 10.73
C GLY A 384 9.04 1.71 11.05
N ARG A 385 9.66 2.28 10.01
CA ARG A 385 10.95 2.96 10.07
C ARG A 385 10.81 4.45 9.79
N ASP A 386 11.42 5.27 10.68
CA ASP A 386 11.43 6.75 10.58
C ASP A 386 12.66 7.24 9.81
#